data_16a0cd3802963c6b8441057d997deb8a
#
_entry.id   16a0cd3802963c6b8441057d997deb8a
#
_cell.length_a   1.000
_cell.length_b   1.000
_cell.length_c   1.000
_cell.angle_alpha   90.00
_cell.angle_beta   90.00
_cell.angle_gamma   90.00
#
_symmetry.space_group_name_H-M   'P 1'
#
loop_
_entity.id
_entity.type
_entity.pdbx_description
1 polymer ?
#
loop_
_entity_poly.entity_id
_entity_poly.type
_entity_poly.pdbx_seq_one_letter_code
_entity_poly.pdbx_strand_id
1 'polypeptide(L)'
;LYAARDAITCLREVLADLRPDTTMLAELDDLFGPDAALTAAAGTVPAEFRRTRVLAPAGLVLDGELVDVDDPATRAGLEREHAAMLAEHGMAHLDVAEVRSRTRCVTQHIGRTLYERGAAAIRFGSNLDDRPCYAVFEARGRLAPRGDTPPLDLTDDLPELVTVCDEYGLRLTA
;
A
#
# COMPACT_ATOMS: atom_id res chain seq x y z
N LEU A 1 -3.91 -10.36 3.33
CA LEU A 1 -2.66 -10.00 3.98
C LEU A 1 -1.77 -9.23 3.02
N TYR A 2 -1.10 -8.17 3.49
CA TYR A 2 -0.21 -7.35 2.67
C TYR A 2 1.22 -7.41 3.21
N ALA A 3 2.19 -7.37 2.29
CA ALA A 3 3.61 -7.31 2.61
C ALA A 3 4.33 -6.45 1.57
N ALA A 4 5.49 -5.91 1.92
CA ALA A 4 6.37 -5.21 0.99
C ALA A 4 7.79 -5.78 1.07
N ARG A 5 8.63 -5.42 0.11
CA ARG A 5 10.00 -5.93 0.03
C ARG A 5 10.88 -5.49 1.20
N ASP A 6 10.62 -4.32 1.76
CA ASP A 6 11.41 -3.72 2.85
C ASP A 6 10.54 -2.90 3.81
N ALA A 7 11.11 -2.56 4.96
CA ALA A 7 10.44 -1.87 6.05
C ALA A 7 9.93 -0.47 5.67
N ILE A 8 10.73 0.29 4.91
CA ILE A 8 10.37 1.65 4.50
C ILE A 8 9.16 1.63 3.57
N THR A 9 9.13 0.75 2.57
CA THR A 9 7.97 0.58 1.68
C THR A 9 6.73 0.14 2.47
N CYS A 10 6.86 -0.80 3.43
CA CYS A 10 5.76 -1.17 4.32
C CYS A 10 5.19 0.03 5.08
N LEU A 11 6.06 0.84 5.67
CA LEU A 11 5.64 2.02 6.43
C LEU A 11 5.03 3.09 5.53
N ARG A 12 5.59 3.33 4.33
CA ARG A 12 5.00 4.25 3.34
C ARG A 12 3.57 3.87 3.00
N GLU A 13 3.32 2.61 2.67
CA GLU A 13 1.98 2.11 2.33
C GLU A 13 0.99 2.26 3.49
N VAL A 14 1.42 1.91 4.70
CA VAL A 14 0.55 1.91 5.88
C VAL A 14 0.28 3.32 6.44
N LEU A 15 1.24 4.24 6.29
CA LEU A 15 1.14 5.62 6.78
C LEU A 15 0.62 6.61 5.72
N ALA A 16 0.47 6.18 4.47
CA ALA A 16 0.06 7.04 3.36
C ALA A 16 -1.25 7.80 3.63
N ASP A 17 -2.22 7.14 4.26
CA ASP A 17 -3.54 7.72 4.57
C ASP A 17 -3.52 8.67 5.78
N LEU A 18 -2.41 8.72 6.54
CA LEU A 18 -2.23 9.66 7.65
C LEU A 18 -1.61 10.99 7.19
N ARG A 19 -1.20 11.08 5.92
CA ARG A 19 -0.67 12.34 5.37
C ARG A 19 -1.74 13.42 5.39
N PRO A 20 -1.35 14.68 5.63
CA PRO A 20 -2.25 15.80 5.52
C PRO A 20 -2.94 15.84 4.14
N ASP A 21 -4.23 16.09 4.12
CA ASP A 21 -4.96 16.31 2.89
C ASP A 21 -4.61 17.68 2.33
N THR A 22 -4.09 17.73 1.10
CA THR A 22 -3.68 18.99 0.44
C THR A 22 -4.85 19.94 0.22
N THR A 23 -6.07 19.41 0.04
CA THR A 23 -7.28 20.24 -0.08
C THR A 23 -7.58 20.94 1.24
N MET A 24 -7.54 20.18 2.35
CA MET A 24 -7.71 20.73 3.69
C MET A 24 -6.62 21.77 4.03
N LEU A 25 -5.37 21.53 3.59
CA LEU A 25 -4.27 22.50 3.77
C LEU A 25 -4.55 23.81 3.04
N ALA A 26 -5.00 23.75 1.79
CA ALA A 26 -5.34 24.93 1.00
C ALA A 26 -6.51 25.71 1.62
N GLU A 27 -7.54 25.02 2.11
CA GLU A 27 -8.67 25.65 2.79
C GLU A 27 -8.25 26.34 4.09
N LEU A 28 -7.34 25.74 4.86
CA LEU A 28 -6.80 26.34 6.08
C LEU A 28 -5.98 27.59 5.78
N ASP A 29 -5.15 27.57 4.72
CA ASP A 29 -4.39 28.73 4.30
C ASP A 29 -5.30 29.89 3.85
N ASP A 30 -6.38 29.60 3.13
CA ASP A 30 -7.35 30.59 2.68
C ASP A 30 -8.12 31.22 3.86
N LEU A 31 -8.44 30.44 4.89
CA LEU A 31 -9.23 30.89 6.03
C LEU A 31 -8.40 31.60 7.11
N PHE A 32 -7.17 31.17 7.34
CA PHE A 32 -6.38 31.56 8.50
C PHE A 32 -4.99 32.12 8.15
N GLY A 33 -4.63 32.13 6.84
CA GLY A 33 -3.35 32.60 6.33
C GLY A 33 -2.28 31.52 6.28
N PRO A 34 -1.15 31.77 5.56
CA PRO A 34 -0.16 30.76 5.16
C PRO A 34 0.55 30.04 6.30
N ASP A 35 0.54 30.58 7.51
CA ASP A 35 1.16 29.94 8.68
C ASP A 35 0.23 28.95 9.39
N ALA A 36 -1.06 28.96 9.09
CA ALA A 36 -2.05 28.11 9.72
C ALA A 36 -1.94 26.64 9.26
N ALA A 37 -1.69 26.43 7.98
CA ALA A 37 -1.46 25.10 7.41
C ALA A 37 -0.22 24.44 8.02
N LEU A 38 0.86 25.21 8.21
CA LEU A 38 2.09 24.70 8.82
C LEU A 38 1.92 24.27 10.29
N THR A 39 0.96 24.88 11.01
CA THR A 39 0.78 24.65 12.44
C THR A 39 -0.30 23.61 12.74
N ALA A 40 -1.36 23.56 11.94
CA ALA A 40 -2.55 22.74 12.22
C ALA A 40 -2.56 21.38 11.53
N ALA A 41 -1.81 21.21 10.48
CA ALA A 41 -2.01 20.15 9.50
C ALA A 41 -0.92 19.06 9.43
N ALA A 42 -0.03 19.00 10.40
CA ALA A 42 0.81 17.79 10.48
C ALA A 42 -0.10 16.60 10.78
N GLY A 43 -0.12 15.63 9.85
CA GLY A 43 -0.71 14.33 10.14
C GLY A 43 -0.08 13.72 11.37
N THR A 44 -0.78 12.85 12.06
CA THR A 44 -0.27 12.24 13.30
C THR A 44 -0.27 10.73 13.21
N VAL A 45 0.76 10.10 13.78
CA VAL A 45 0.83 8.66 14.02
C VAL A 45 0.56 8.43 15.51
N PRO A 46 -0.66 8.00 15.88
CA PRO A 46 -1.02 7.82 17.28
C PRO A 46 -0.21 6.70 17.95
N ALA A 47 0.05 6.84 19.25
CA ALA A 47 0.71 5.77 20.04
C ALA A 47 -0.06 4.45 19.96
N GLU A 48 -1.38 4.49 19.95
CA GLU A 48 -2.23 3.29 19.80
C GLU A 48 -1.95 2.55 18.48
N PHE A 49 -1.77 3.30 17.38
CA PHE A 49 -1.39 2.72 16.09
C PHE A 49 -0.06 1.96 16.20
N ARG A 50 0.93 2.55 16.87
CA ARG A 50 2.28 2.00 17.04
C ARG A 50 2.31 0.80 17.99
N ARG A 51 1.57 0.86 19.10
CA ARG A 51 1.48 -0.25 20.07
C ARG A 51 0.78 -1.48 19.56
N THR A 52 -0.08 -1.34 18.56
CA THR A 52 -0.87 -2.45 18.00
C THR A 52 -0.25 -3.07 16.77
N ARG A 53 0.92 -2.61 16.33
CA ARG A 53 1.60 -3.05 15.09
C ARG A 53 3.08 -3.27 15.33
N VAL A 54 3.62 -4.21 14.55
CA VAL A 54 5.05 -4.52 14.52
C VAL A 54 5.52 -4.64 13.08
N LEU A 55 6.79 -4.38 12.82
CA LEU A 55 7.46 -4.76 11.58
C LEU A 55 8.06 -6.15 11.74
N ALA A 56 7.62 -7.10 10.94
CA ALA A 56 8.11 -8.47 11.01
C ALA A 56 8.78 -8.89 9.70
N PRO A 57 10.08 -9.23 9.72
CA PRO A 57 10.72 -9.86 8.57
C PRO A 57 10.08 -11.24 8.36
N ALA A 58 9.60 -11.50 7.12
CA ALA A 58 8.91 -12.73 6.81
C ALA A 58 9.29 -13.26 5.44
N GLY A 59 9.23 -14.57 5.29
CA GLY A 59 9.23 -15.26 4.00
C GLY A 59 7.80 -15.46 3.51
N LEU A 60 7.60 -15.30 2.23
CA LEU A 60 6.31 -15.60 1.60
C LEU A 60 6.26 -17.08 1.25
N VAL A 61 5.27 -17.78 1.80
CA VAL A 61 4.98 -19.20 1.51
C VAL A 61 3.65 -19.26 0.79
N LEU A 62 3.67 -19.75 -0.45
CA LEU A 62 2.50 -19.77 -1.33
C LEU A 62 2.13 -21.22 -1.66
N ASP A 63 0.83 -21.50 -1.67
CA ASP A 63 0.20 -22.69 -2.20
C ASP A 63 -0.60 -22.26 -3.46
N GLY A 64 0.14 -22.01 -4.55
CA GLY A 64 -0.39 -21.53 -5.81
C GLY A 64 0.52 -20.46 -6.45
N GLU A 65 0.00 -19.86 -7.52
CA GLU A 65 0.76 -18.92 -8.34
C GLU A 65 0.91 -17.54 -7.67
N LEU A 66 2.09 -16.94 -7.85
CA LEU A 66 2.32 -15.51 -7.64
C LEU A 66 2.14 -14.78 -8.98
N VAL A 67 1.06 -14.03 -9.11
CA VAL A 67 0.76 -13.26 -10.33
C VAL A 67 1.36 -11.87 -10.23
N ASP A 68 2.22 -11.51 -11.18
CA ASP A 68 2.79 -10.17 -11.29
C ASP A 68 1.93 -9.31 -12.21
N VAL A 69 1.17 -8.37 -11.64
CA VAL A 69 0.31 -7.47 -12.44
C VAL A 69 1.07 -6.30 -13.06
N ASP A 70 2.35 -6.12 -12.72
CA ASP A 70 3.21 -5.16 -13.39
C ASP A 70 3.86 -5.75 -14.66
N ASP A 71 3.77 -7.07 -14.84
CA ASP A 71 4.24 -7.71 -16.08
C ASP A 71 3.32 -7.34 -17.25
N PRO A 72 3.87 -6.83 -18.37
CA PRO A 72 3.08 -6.41 -19.51
C PRO A 72 2.23 -7.52 -20.14
N ALA A 73 2.73 -8.76 -20.17
CA ALA A 73 1.99 -9.90 -20.76
C ALA A 73 0.80 -10.28 -19.86
N THR A 74 0.99 -10.27 -18.56
CA THR A 74 -0.08 -10.46 -17.56
C THR A 74 -1.16 -9.40 -17.72
N ARG A 75 -0.80 -8.11 -17.78
CA ARG A 75 -1.77 -7.03 -18.00
C ARG A 75 -2.53 -7.17 -19.31
N ALA A 76 -1.84 -7.44 -20.41
CA ALA A 76 -2.49 -7.65 -21.71
C ALA A 76 -3.47 -8.86 -21.70
N GLY A 77 -3.19 -9.88 -20.90
CA GLY A 77 -4.10 -10.99 -20.66
C GLY A 77 -5.37 -10.55 -19.90
N LEU A 78 -5.18 -9.85 -18.79
CA LEU A 78 -6.26 -9.32 -17.95
C LEU A 78 -7.11 -8.29 -18.70
N GLU A 79 -6.49 -7.40 -19.50
CA GLU A 79 -7.21 -6.43 -20.34
C GLU A 79 -8.17 -7.11 -21.30
N ARG A 80 -7.71 -8.11 -22.03
CA ARG A 80 -8.57 -8.85 -22.98
C ARG A 80 -9.72 -9.55 -22.28
N GLU A 81 -9.47 -10.15 -21.15
CA GLU A 81 -10.47 -10.89 -20.40
C GLU A 81 -11.52 -9.97 -19.78
N HIS A 82 -11.10 -8.79 -19.28
CA HIS A 82 -11.95 -7.85 -18.59
C HIS A 82 -12.40 -6.67 -19.46
N ALA A 83 -12.25 -6.76 -20.80
CA ALA A 83 -12.52 -5.65 -21.70
C ALA A 83 -13.90 -5.01 -21.52
N ALA A 84 -14.97 -5.82 -21.32
CA ALA A 84 -16.31 -5.29 -21.08
C ALA A 84 -16.40 -4.48 -19.79
N MET A 85 -15.86 -4.99 -18.69
CA MET A 85 -15.83 -4.31 -17.39
C MET A 85 -15.01 -3.03 -17.45
N LEU A 86 -13.83 -3.05 -18.11
CA LEU A 86 -13.01 -1.87 -18.30
C LEU A 86 -13.74 -0.77 -19.08
N ALA A 87 -14.46 -1.15 -20.16
CA ALA A 87 -15.26 -0.23 -20.95
C ALA A 87 -16.40 0.39 -20.14
N GLU A 88 -17.09 -0.38 -19.28
CA GLU A 88 -18.13 0.12 -18.37
C GLU A 88 -17.57 1.18 -17.38
N HIS A 89 -16.29 1.09 -17.03
CA HIS A 89 -15.60 2.06 -16.20
C HIS A 89 -14.88 3.17 -16.98
N GLY A 90 -15.10 3.25 -18.31
CA GLY A 90 -14.51 4.28 -19.16
C GLY A 90 -13.01 4.10 -19.41
N MET A 91 -12.48 2.90 -19.18
CA MET A 91 -11.05 2.58 -19.36
C MET A 91 -10.83 1.96 -20.73
N ALA A 92 -9.95 2.58 -21.53
CA ALA A 92 -9.57 2.05 -22.85
C ALA A 92 -8.50 0.97 -22.77
N HIS A 93 -7.67 1.00 -21.73
CA HIS A 93 -6.54 0.10 -21.49
C HIS A 93 -6.39 -0.21 -20.01
N LEU A 94 -5.71 -1.32 -19.71
CA LEU A 94 -5.33 -1.69 -18.36
C LEU A 94 -3.82 -1.42 -18.17
N ASP A 95 -3.48 -0.17 -17.96
CA ASP A 95 -2.10 0.24 -17.70
C ASP A 95 -1.66 -0.01 -16.24
N VAL A 96 -0.39 0.28 -15.94
CA VAL A 96 0.16 0.17 -14.58
C VAL A 96 -0.60 1.05 -13.59
N ALA A 97 -1.02 2.24 -14.05
CA ALA A 97 -1.77 3.18 -13.22
C ALA A 97 -3.12 2.60 -12.77
N GLU A 98 -3.83 1.91 -13.65
CA GLU A 98 -5.13 1.28 -13.35
C GLU A 98 -5.00 0.11 -12.40
N VAL A 99 -4.03 -0.80 -12.59
CA VAL A 99 -3.84 -1.95 -11.70
C VAL A 99 -3.34 -1.58 -10.31
N ARG A 100 -2.73 -0.41 -10.17
CA ARG A 100 -2.29 0.16 -8.89
C ARG A 100 -3.25 1.23 -8.36
N SER A 101 -4.34 1.49 -9.07
CA SER A 101 -5.28 2.56 -8.75
C SER A 101 -5.98 2.36 -7.40
N ARG A 102 -6.32 3.48 -6.76
CA ARG A 102 -7.27 3.52 -5.64
C ARG A 102 -8.72 3.28 -6.08
N THR A 103 -8.98 3.17 -7.38
CA THR A 103 -10.30 2.80 -7.94
C THR A 103 -10.60 1.35 -7.62
N ARG A 104 -11.16 1.12 -6.45
CA ARG A 104 -11.32 -0.21 -5.86
C ARG A 104 -12.17 -1.17 -6.70
N CYS A 105 -13.15 -0.67 -7.46
CA CYS A 105 -14.02 -1.54 -8.28
C CYS A 105 -13.21 -2.37 -9.27
N VAL A 106 -12.27 -1.78 -10.01
CA VAL A 106 -11.44 -2.48 -11.00
C VAL A 106 -10.43 -3.40 -10.33
N THR A 107 -9.67 -2.88 -9.37
CA THR A 107 -8.62 -3.65 -8.68
C THR A 107 -9.20 -4.83 -7.89
N GLN A 108 -10.37 -4.66 -7.27
CA GLN A 108 -11.07 -5.75 -6.57
C GLN A 108 -11.63 -6.79 -7.54
N HIS A 109 -12.15 -6.38 -8.71
CA HIS A 109 -12.64 -7.30 -9.72
C HIS A 109 -11.50 -8.18 -10.26
N ILE A 110 -10.37 -7.55 -10.64
CA ILE A 110 -9.16 -8.28 -11.07
C ILE A 110 -8.66 -9.21 -9.96
N GLY A 111 -8.56 -8.72 -8.73
CA GLY A 111 -8.11 -9.51 -7.58
C GLY A 111 -9.00 -10.72 -7.33
N ARG A 112 -10.32 -10.57 -7.47
CA ARG A 112 -11.29 -11.66 -7.36
C ARG A 112 -11.09 -12.72 -8.44
N THR A 113 -10.96 -12.29 -9.70
CA THR A 113 -10.70 -13.19 -10.83
C THR A 113 -9.42 -13.99 -10.64
N LEU A 114 -8.33 -13.33 -10.24
CA LEU A 114 -7.07 -14.01 -9.96
C LEU A 114 -7.21 -15.02 -8.81
N TYR A 115 -7.93 -14.66 -7.76
CA TYR A 115 -8.25 -15.59 -6.67
C TYR A 115 -9.04 -16.81 -7.19
N GLU A 116 -10.09 -16.62 -7.98
CA GLU A 116 -10.91 -17.69 -8.52
C GLU A 116 -10.12 -18.63 -9.45
N ARG A 117 -9.06 -18.13 -10.10
CA ARG A 117 -8.12 -18.92 -10.92
C ARG A 117 -7.07 -19.70 -10.13
N GLY A 118 -7.01 -19.54 -8.83
CA GLY A 118 -6.05 -20.26 -8.01
C GLY A 118 -4.78 -19.47 -7.67
N ALA A 119 -4.70 -18.19 -8.00
CA ALA A 119 -3.58 -17.36 -7.53
C ALA A 119 -3.50 -17.39 -6.01
N ALA A 120 -2.29 -17.49 -5.48
CA ALA A 120 -2.02 -17.44 -4.05
C ALA A 120 -1.62 -16.04 -3.59
N ALA A 121 -1.06 -15.24 -4.48
CA ALA A 121 -0.71 -13.86 -4.20
C ALA A 121 -0.63 -13.04 -5.50
N ILE A 122 -0.75 -11.72 -5.35
CA ILE A 122 -0.53 -10.73 -6.40
C ILE A 122 0.70 -9.91 -6.02
N ARG A 123 1.66 -9.77 -6.94
CA ARG A 123 2.76 -8.82 -6.87
C ARG A 123 2.40 -7.57 -7.66
N PHE A 124 2.68 -6.42 -7.09
CA PHE A 124 2.51 -5.10 -7.73
C PHE A 124 3.56 -4.14 -7.20
N GLY A 125 3.88 -3.07 -7.93
CA GLY A 125 4.71 -1.99 -7.44
C GLY A 125 3.90 -1.00 -6.61
N SER A 126 4.49 -0.53 -5.52
CA SER A 126 3.93 0.55 -4.73
C SER A 126 3.75 1.82 -5.58
N ASN A 127 2.63 2.52 -5.44
CA ASN A 127 2.44 3.84 -6.05
C ASN A 127 3.31 4.94 -5.42
N LEU A 128 3.99 4.63 -4.32
CA LEU A 128 4.74 5.61 -3.53
C LEU A 128 6.24 5.58 -3.84
N ASP A 129 6.78 4.40 -4.21
CA ASP A 129 8.22 4.24 -4.44
C ASP A 129 8.57 3.19 -5.51
N ASP A 130 7.58 2.66 -6.20
CA ASP A 130 7.70 1.63 -7.26
C ASP A 130 8.33 0.29 -6.80
N ARG A 131 8.48 0.10 -5.48
CA ARG A 131 9.04 -1.13 -4.92
C ARG A 131 7.98 -2.24 -4.82
N PRO A 132 8.40 -3.51 -4.91
CA PRO A 132 7.47 -4.62 -4.86
C PRO A 132 6.67 -4.71 -3.56
N CYS A 133 5.36 -4.77 -3.74
CA CYS A 133 4.36 -5.10 -2.73
C CYS A 133 3.63 -6.39 -3.09
N TYR A 134 3.04 -7.03 -2.10
CA TYR A 134 2.37 -8.32 -2.26
C TYR A 134 1.03 -8.31 -1.53
N ALA A 135 -0.02 -8.66 -2.26
CA ALA A 135 -1.33 -8.97 -1.68
C ALA A 135 -1.47 -10.50 -1.65
N VAL A 136 -1.49 -11.09 -0.45
CA VAL A 136 -1.52 -12.53 -0.24
C VAL A 136 -2.94 -12.96 0.11
N PHE A 137 -3.47 -13.93 -0.61
CA PHE A 137 -4.76 -14.53 -0.32
C PHE A 137 -4.65 -15.51 0.86
N GLU A 138 -5.34 -15.22 1.94
CA GLU A 138 -5.20 -15.88 3.25
C GLU A 138 -5.34 -17.41 3.18
N ALA A 139 -6.25 -17.90 2.34
CA ALA A 139 -6.46 -19.34 2.18
C ALA A 139 -5.36 -20.06 1.38
N ARG A 140 -4.46 -19.31 0.69
CA ARG A 140 -3.48 -19.87 -0.26
C ARG A 140 -2.05 -19.36 -0.04
N GLY A 141 -1.87 -18.51 0.92
CA GLY A 141 -0.55 -18.01 1.25
C GLY A 141 -0.46 -17.53 2.67
N ARG A 142 0.75 -17.54 3.19
CA ARG A 142 1.05 -17.06 4.54
C ARG A 142 2.41 -16.42 4.59
N LEU A 143 2.60 -15.54 5.55
CA LEU A 143 3.92 -15.05 5.93
C LEU A 143 4.47 -16.00 7.01
N ALA A 144 5.68 -16.49 6.79
CA ALA A 144 6.41 -17.28 7.77
C ALA A 144 7.57 -16.46 8.33
N PRO A 145 7.88 -16.54 9.63
CA PRO A 145 9.04 -15.88 10.21
C PRO A 145 10.30 -16.20 9.41
N ARG A 146 11.17 -15.20 9.20
CA ARG A 146 12.42 -15.37 8.49
C ARG A 146 13.57 -15.50 9.49
N GLY A 147 13.97 -16.74 9.77
CA GLY A 147 15.02 -17.03 10.77
C GLY A 147 14.61 -16.60 12.18
N ASP A 148 15.59 -16.29 13.01
CA ASP A 148 15.42 -15.89 14.40
C ASP A 148 15.30 -14.37 14.60
N THR A 149 15.09 -13.61 13.51
CA THR A 149 14.94 -12.14 13.61
C THR A 149 13.58 -11.82 14.23
N PRO A 150 13.56 -11.21 15.42
CA PRO A 150 12.30 -10.85 16.07
C PRO A 150 11.58 -9.74 15.31
N PRO A 151 10.26 -9.63 15.43
CA PRO A 151 9.53 -8.45 15.04
C PRO A 151 10.09 -7.19 15.73
N LEU A 152 10.05 -6.06 15.04
CA LEU A 152 10.46 -4.77 15.55
C LEU A 152 9.22 -3.98 15.98
N ASP A 153 9.24 -3.49 17.21
CA ASP A 153 8.23 -2.56 17.70
C ASP A 153 8.36 -1.21 16.98
N LEU A 154 7.23 -0.54 16.73
CA LEU A 154 7.21 0.79 16.14
C LEU A 154 7.51 1.86 17.21
N THR A 155 8.73 1.85 17.72
CA THR A 155 9.18 2.84 18.71
C THR A 155 9.41 4.20 18.07
N ASP A 156 9.40 5.28 18.87
CA ASP A 156 9.55 6.66 18.39
C ASP A 156 10.93 6.91 17.74
N ASP A 157 11.91 6.10 18.06
CA ASP A 157 13.28 6.15 17.57
C ASP A 157 13.61 5.10 16.50
N LEU A 158 12.61 4.30 16.04
CA LEU A 158 12.84 3.36 14.96
C LEU A 158 13.22 4.12 13.66
N PRO A 159 14.43 3.92 13.10
CA PRO A 159 14.94 4.76 12.02
C PRO A 159 14.05 4.78 10.78
N GLU A 160 13.46 3.64 10.42
CA GLU A 160 12.58 3.54 9.26
C GLU A 160 11.26 4.31 9.48
N LEU A 161 10.71 4.29 10.70
CA LEU A 161 9.53 5.04 11.05
C LEU A 161 9.81 6.55 11.03
N VAL A 162 10.92 6.97 11.64
CA VAL A 162 11.35 8.38 11.64
C VAL A 162 11.51 8.88 10.20
N THR A 163 12.21 8.11 9.36
CA THR A 163 12.43 8.46 7.94
C THR A 163 11.11 8.70 7.22
N VAL A 164 10.12 7.82 7.37
CA VAL A 164 8.83 7.96 6.66
C VAL A 164 7.98 9.08 7.29
N CYS A 165 8.04 9.27 8.60
CA CYS A 165 7.37 10.38 9.26
C CYS A 165 7.90 11.74 8.78
N ASP A 166 9.22 11.89 8.66
CA ASP A 166 9.86 13.11 8.15
C ASP A 166 9.47 13.36 6.68
N GLU A 167 9.49 12.29 5.84
CA GLU A 167 9.10 12.38 4.43
C GLU A 167 7.64 12.81 4.26
N TYR A 168 6.74 12.36 5.13
CA TYR A 168 5.29 12.60 5.03
C TYR A 168 4.81 13.79 5.86
N GLY A 169 5.69 14.45 6.60
CA GLY A 169 5.34 15.52 7.52
C GLY A 169 4.44 15.05 8.68
N LEU A 170 4.65 13.81 9.15
CA LEU A 170 3.88 13.21 10.23
C LEU A 170 4.54 13.46 11.58
N ARG A 171 3.71 13.62 12.62
CA ARG A 171 4.18 13.71 14.01
C ARG A 171 3.81 12.45 14.78
N LEU A 172 4.77 11.94 15.56
CA LEU A 172 4.49 10.87 16.51
C LEU A 172 3.85 11.48 17.74
N THR A 173 2.69 10.94 18.16
CA THR A 173 2.02 11.42 19.39
C THR A 173 2.13 10.39 20.51
N ALA A 174 2.10 10.86 21.75
CA ALA A 174 2.16 10.04 22.95
C ALA A 174 0.92 9.11 23.10
#